data_eafc18fabbdab9f3da7afeec05851435
#
_entry.id   eafc18fabbdab9f3da7afeec05851435
#
_cell.length_a   1.000
_cell.length_b   1.000
_cell.length_c   1.000
_cell.angle_alpha   90.00
_cell.angle_beta   90.00
_cell.angle_gamma   90.00
#
_symmetry.space_group_name_H-M   'P 1'
#
loop_
_entity.id
_entity.type
_entity.pdbx_description
1 polymer ?
#
loop_
_entity_poly.entity_id
_entity_poly.type
_entity_poly.pdbx_seq_one_letter_code
_entity_poly.pdbx_strand_id
1 'polypeptide(L)'
;MWLPYVAQDGTTGETGITTLLHFKNADNEFSINLEAKHIIDTLCYHYPNLKDGDVLYWDYAQKGSNEVLPNYAPFSFYDVDFDGEEELLITDYQSGSYSNNTYKVYKIHEYYAELMTGEPFDYLETSAKFDSINKRIITTSTGGQGSIYIYTYQLKEYETMYGDRPTTISKFELVKADIIDDKGHRVYLRKGDKLELED
;
A
#
# COMPACT_ATOMS: atom_id res chain seq x y z
N MET A 1 -1.63 10.50 -16.89
CA MET A 1 -0.89 10.87 -15.67
C MET A 1 -1.87 11.47 -14.69
N TRP A 2 -1.92 10.94 -13.48
CA TRP A 2 -2.79 11.39 -12.41
C TRP A 2 -2.05 12.43 -11.57
N LEU A 3 -2.67 13.57 -11.34
CA LEU A 3 -2.15 14.62 -10.46
C LEU A 3 -2.99 14.62 -9.19
N PRO A 4 -2.45 14.17 -8.06
CA PRO A 4 -3.16 14.23 -6.80
C PRO A 4 -3.16 15.65 -6.24
N TYR A 5 -4.26 16.03 -5.63
CA TYR A 5 -4.31 17.17 -4.75
C TYR A 5 -5.17 16.86 -3.52
N VAL A 6 -4.82 17.41 -2.39
CA VAL A 6 -5.58 17.24 -1.15
C VAL A 6 -6.51 18.42 -0.99
N ALA A 7 -7.81 18.16 -1.00
CA ALA A 7 -8.81 19.15 -0.62
C ALA A 7 -9.32 18.82 0.79
N GLN A 8 -9.25 19.76 1.71
CA GLN A 8 -9.83 19.59 3.03
C GLN A 8 -11.27 20.10 2.97
N ASP A 9 -12.25 19.19 3.14
CA ASP A 9 -13.64 19.58 3.33
C ASP A 9 -13.86 19.93 4.81
N GLY A 10 -14.17 21.19 5.09
CA GLY A 10 -14.34 21.75 6.43
C GLY A 10 -15.64 21.37 7.14
N THR A 11 -16.26 20.23 6.82
CA THR A 11 -17.44 19.75 7.56
C THR A 11 -17.04 19.16 8.90
N THR A 12 -17.05 19.98 9.93
CA THR A 12 -16.88 19.59 11.33
C THR A 12 -18.12 18.85 11.84
N GLY A 13 -18.19 17.58 11.54
CA GLY A 13 -18.96 16.63 12.35
C GLY A 13 -18.07 16.08 13.46
N GLU A 14 -18.60 15.77 14.63
CA GLU A 14 -17.87 15.38 15.85
C GLU A 14 -16.97 14.13 15.75
N THR A 15 -16.74 13.56 14.59
CA THR A 15 -15.95 12.33 14.43
C THR A 15 -15.12 12.36 13.14
N GLY A 16 -13.97 12.94 13.19
CA GLY A 16 -12.94 12.68 12.20
C GLY A 16 -12.82 13.73 11.10
N ILE A 17 -11.58 14.12 10.88
CA ILE A 17 -11.18 14.93 9.74
C ILE A 17 -11.20 13.99 8.53
N THR A 18 -12.10 14.21 7.59
CA THR A 18 -12.12 13.48 6.32
C THR A 18 -11.18 14.20 5.35
N THR A 19 -10.18 13.52 4.88
CA THR A 19 -9.30 14.03 3.82
C THR A 19 -9.78 13.50 2.49
N LEU A 20 -9.96 14.40 1.54
CA LEU A 20 -10.29 14.05 0.18
C LEU A 20 -9.02 14.13 -0.67
N LEU A 21 -8.56 13.00 -1.19
CA LEU A 21 -7.55 12.97 -2.22
C LEU A 21 -8.21 13.02 -3.59
N HIS A 22 -7.93 14.07 -4.33
CA HIS A 22 -8.33 14.22 -5.71
C HIS A 22 -7.20 13.83 -6.64
N PHE A 23 -7.52 13.02 -7.63
CA PHE A 23 -6.60 12.63 -8.69
C PHE A 23 -7.16 13.10 -10.02
N LYS A 24 -6.32 13.72 -10.82
CA LYS A 24 -6.69 14.25 -12.12
C LYS A 24 -5.63 13.94 -13.16
N ASN A 25 -6.03 13.52 -14.34
CA ASN A 25 -5.22 13.50 -15.56
C ASN A 25 -5.85 14.38 -16.64
N ALA A 26 -5.38 14.28 -17.89
CA ALA A 26 -5.91 15.09 -18.98
C ALA A 26 -7.39 14.85 -19.28
N ASP A 27 -7.86 13.62 -19.07
CA ASP A 27 -9.16 13.14 -19.54
C ASP A 27 -10.14 12.84 -18.41
N ASN A 28 -9.64 12.46 -17.24
CA ASN A 28 -10.43 11.91 -16.13
C ASN A 28 -10.04 12.48 -14.77
N GLU A 29 -10.98 12.42 -13.82
CA GLU A 29 -10.74 12.74 -12.42
C GLU A 29 -11.53 11.80 -11.51
N PHE A 30 -10.98 11.44 -10.36
CA PHE A 30 -11.66 10.72 -9.31
C PHE A 30 -11.18 11.15 -7.92
N SER A 31 -11.92 10.76 -6.89
CA SER A 31 -11.63 11.13 -5.52
C SER A 31 -11.67 9.92 -4.60
N ILE A 32 -10.77 9.90 -3.62
CA ILE A 32 -10.74 8.91 -2.55
C ILE A 32 -10.97 9.64 -1.23
N ASN A 33 -11.99 9.23 -0.49
CA ASN A 33 -12.22 9.69 0.87
C ASN A 33 -11.38 8.85 1.82
N LEU A 34 -10.56 9.51 2.61
CA LEU A 34 -9.74 8.88 3.63
C LEU A 34 -10.11 9.42 5.00
N GLU A 35 -10.31 8.53 5.96
CA GLU A 35 -10.21 8.91 7.37
C GLU A 35 -8.72 9.05 7.70
N ALA A 36 -8.18 10.23 7.48
CA ALA A 36 -6.73 10.40 7.42
C ALA A 36 -6.23 11.48 8.36
N LYS A 37 -6.60 11.41 9.63
CA LYS A 37 -5.99 12.28 10.65
C LYS A 37 -4.47 12.32 10.54
N HIS A 38 -3.85 11.20 10.24
CA HIS A 38 -2.39 11.05 10.15
C HIS A 38 -1.79 11.73 8.92
N ILE A 39 -2.49 11.72 7.78
CA ILE A 39 -2.04 12.46 6.58
C ILE A 39 -2.01 13.96 6.90
N ILE A 40 -3.06 14.45 7.56
CA ILE A 40 -3.13 15.85 7.96
C ILE A 40 -2.03 16.21 8.94
N ASP A 41 -1.81 15.38 9.97
CA ASP A 41 -0.74 15.62 10.95
C ASP A 41 0.63 15.68 10.26
N THR A 42 0.90 14.78 9.32
CA THR A 42 2.14 14.79 8.52
C THR A 42 2.23 16.02 7.64
N LEU A 43 1.17 16.38 6.95
CA LEU A 43 1.13 17.57 6.11
C LEU A 43 1.30 18.85 6.93
N CYS A 44 0.63 18.99 8.08
CA CYS A 44 0.78 20.12 8.98
C CYS A 44 2.21 20.23 9.54
N TYR A 45 2.87 19.13 9.80
CA TYR A 45 4.27 19.13 10.24
C TYR A 45 5.21 19.68 9.15
N HIS A 46 5.04 19.25 7.91
CA HIS A 46 5.88 19.68 6.79
C HIS A 46 5.46 21.03 6.20
N TYR A 47 4.20 21.40 6.33
CA TYR A 47 3.60 22.65 5.86
C TYR A 47 2.90 23.39 7.00
N PRO A 48 3.66 23.97 7.95
CA PRO A 48 3.09 24.55 9.18
C PRO A 48 2.15 25.75 8.96
N ASN A 49 2.13 26.32 7.77
CA ASN A 49 1.23 27.41 7.39
C ASN A 49 -0.01 26.97 6.62
N LEU A 50 -0.20 25.64 6.46
CA LEU A 50 -1.35 25.07 5.76
C LEU A 50 -2.65 25.46 6.48
N LYS A 51 -3.62 25.94 5.73
CA LYS A 51 -4.94 26.35 6.21
C LYS A 51 -6.03 25.55 5.51
N ASP A 52 -7.22 25.56 6.12
CA ASP A 52 -8.40 24.99 5.49
C ASP A 52 -8.65 25.63 4.11
N GLY A 53 -8.84 24.78 3.11
CA GLY A 53 -9.02 25.20 1.72
C GLY A 53 -7.73 25.38 0.92
N ASP A 54 -6.56 25.28 1.54
CA ASP A 54 -5.30 25.25 0.80
C ASP A 54 -5.20 23.95 -0.02
N VAL A 55 -4.59 24.04 -1.19
CA VAL A 55 -4.39 22.93 -2.10
C VAL A 55 -2.90 22.69 -2.26
N LEU A 56 -2.46 21.46 -1.98
CA LEU A 56 -1.10 21.02 -2.24
C LEU A 56 -1.05 20.22 -3.54
N TYR A 57 -0.10 20.56 -4.39
CA TYR A 57 0.12 19.85 -5.65
C TYR A 57 1.42 19.07 -5.60
N TRP A 58 1.37 17.81 -6.02
CA TRP A 58 2.54 16.99 -6.29
C TRP A 58 2.54 16.62 -7.77
N ASP A 59 3.57 17.02 -8.49
CA ASP A 59 3.74 16.66 -9.90
C ASP A 59 4.47 15.33 -10.01
N TYR A 60 3.73 14.28 -10.26
CA TYR A 60 4.27 12.94 -10.47
C TYR A 60 4.88 12.76 -11.86
N ALA A 61 4.68 13.71 -12.78
CA ALA A 61 5.20 13.64 -14.15
C ALA A 61 6.72 13.73 -14.23
N GLN A 62 7.35 14.21 -13.19
CA GLN A 62 8.81 14.35 -13.16
C GLN A 62 9.55 13.05 -12.80
N LYS A 63 8.89 11.91 -12.85
CA LYS A 63 9.43 10.58 -12.58
C LYS A 63 10.59 10.15 -13.51
N GLY A 64 11.00 10.97 -14.46
CA GLY A 64 12.20 10.75 -15.29
C GLY A 64 13.48 11.36 -14.72
N SER A 65 13.37 12.28 -13.78
CA SER A 65 14.48 12.78 -12.99
C SER A 65 14.50 11.93 -11.73
N ASN A 66 15.57 11.36 -11.29
CA ASN A 66 15.71 10.58 -10.05
C ASN A 66 15.20 11.29 -8.76
N GLU A 67 14.28 12.22 -8.88
CA GLU A 67 13.61 12.91 -7.82
C GLU A 67 12.42 12.07 -7.36
N VAL A 68 12.67 11.32 -6.31
CA VAL A 68 11.67 10.72 -5.47
C VAL A 68 10.68 11.82 -5.04
N LEU A 69 9.37 11.51 -5.06
CA LEU A 69 8.40 12.36 -4.37
C LEU A 69 8.96 12.79 -3.02
N PRO A 70 8.74 14.02 -2.58
CA PRO A 70 9.23 14.46 -1.28
C PRO A 70 8.93 13.39 -0.23
N ASN A 71 9.88 13.05 0.63
CA ASN A 71 9.75 12.01 1.66
C ASN A 71 8.53 12.14 2.57
N TYR A 72 7.83 13.26 2.48
CA TYR A 72 6.60 13.58 3.21
C TYR A 72 5.33 13.44 2.37
N ALA A 73 5.43 13.05 1.10
CA ALA A 73 4.21 12.71 0.34
C ALA A 73 3.57 11.46 0.97
N PRO A 74 2.30 11.53 1.38
CA PRO A 74 1.65 10.42 2.09
C PRO A 74 1.24 9.28 1.13
N PHE A 75 1.64 9.36 -0.12
CA PHE A 75 1.29 8.40 -1.16
C PHE A 75 2.46 8.22 -2.14
N SER A 76 2.43 7.10 -2.83
CA SER A 76 3.34 6.78 -3.94
C SER A 76 2.60 5.94 -4.97
N PHE A 77 3.22 5.81 -6.16
CA PHE A 77 2.73 4.91 -7.19
C PHE A 77 3.77 3.83 -7.45
N TYR A 78 3.33 2.60 -7.51
CA TYR A 78 4.20 1.46 -7.76
C TYR A 78 3.40 0.28 -8.32
N ASP A 79 3.95 -0.46 -9.28
CA ASP A 79 3.38 -1.71 -9.79
C ASP A 79 3.58 -2.81 -8.74
N VAL A 80 2.60 -3.00 -7.86
CA VAL A 80 2.68 -3.94 -6.73
C VAL A 80 2.10 -5.31 -7.05
N ASP A 81 1.25 -5.43 -8.05
CA ASP A 81 0.68 -6.71 -8.48
C ASP A 81 1.37 -7.27 -9.74
N PHE A 82 2.38 -6.55 -10.25
CA PHE A 82 3.25 -6.97 -11.34
C PHE A 82 2.52 -7.18 -12.68
N ASP A 83 1.46 -6.39 -12.91
CA ASP A 83 0.71 -6.40 -14.16
C ASP A 83 1.20 -5.36 -15.18
N GLY A 84 2.10 -4.47 -14.78
CA GLY A 84 2.71 -3.41 -15.58
C GLY A 84 2.02 -2.06 -15.45
N GLU A 85 0.95 -1.97 -14.67
CA GLU A 85 0.31 -0.72 -14.28
C GLU A 85 0.74 -0.34 -12.86
N GLU A 86 0.65 0.92 -12.49
CA GLU A 86 1.05 1.36 -11.14
C GLU A 86 -0.18 1.57 -10.27
N GLU A 87 -0.19 0.93 -9.10
CA GLU A 87 -1.16 1.15 -8.05
C GLU A 87 -0.80 2.38 -7.22
N LEU A 88 -1.82 2.98 -6.61
CA LEU A 88 -1.68 4.03 -5.64
C LEU A 88 -1.52 3.44 -4.23
N LEU A 89 -0.39 3.72 -3.61
CA LEU A 89 -0.08 3.35 -2.22
C LEU A 89 -0.26 4.57 -1.33
N ILE A 90 -1.16 4.49 -0.37
CA ILE A 90 -1.39 5.55 0.63
C ILE A 90 -0.91 5.04 1.98
N THR A 91 -0.02 5.80 2.61
CA THR A 91 0.49 5.44 3.94
C THR A 91 -0.61 5.58 4.99
N ASP A 92 -0.90 4.49 5.67
CA ASP A 92 -1.82 4.42 6.81
C ASP A 92 -1.01 4.22 8.09
N TYR A 93 -0.98 5.25 8.94
CA TYR A 93 -0.23 5.21 10.18
C TYR A 93 -1.07 4.55 11.27
N GLN A 94 -0.61 3.44 11.81
CA GLN A 94 -1.20 2.89 13.00
C GLN A 94 -0.52 3.46 14.25
N SER A 95 -1.30 4.00 15.19
CA SER A 95 -0.78 4.56 16.43
C SER A 95 -0.39 3.46 17.42
N GLY A 96 0.83 3.49 17.93
CA GLY A 96 1.32 2.60 18.99
C GLY A 96 2.83 2.38 18.95
N SER A 97 3.42 1.98 20.09
CA SER A 97 4.88 1.84 20.24
C SER A 97 5.51 0.73 19.38
N TYR A 98 4.69 -0.12 18.77
CA TYR A 98 5.11 -1.24 17.91
C TYR A 98 4.35 -1.26 16.59
N SER A 99 3.65 -0.18 16.25
CA SER A 99 2.89 -0.13 15.02
C SER A 99 3.84 0.10 13.85
N ASN A 100 3.88 -0.86 12.96
CA ASN A 100 4.44 -0.67 11.65
C ASN A 100 3.42 0.14 10.84
N ASN A 101 3.90 1.14 10.10
CA ASN A 101 3.04 1.83 9.16
C ASN A 101 2.69 0.86 8.02
N THR A 102 1.47 0.92 7.56
CA THR A 102 0.99 0.10 6.45
C THR A 102 0.60 0.96 5.25
N TYR A 103 0.44 0.35 4.11
CA TYR A 103 -0.16 0.96 2.95
C TYR A 103 -1.61 0.50 2.79
N LYS A 104 -2.47 1.43 2.39
CA LYS A 104 -3.69 1.11 1.64
C LYS A 104 -3.35 1.19 0.16
N VAL A 105 -3.58 0.11 -0.55
CA VAL A 105 -3.25 -0.01 -1.97
C VAL A 105 -4.51 0.07 -2.79
N TYR A 106 -4.50 0.93 -3.79
CA TYR A 106 -5.64 1.11 -4.68
C TYR A 106 -5.24 0.85 -6.12
N LYS A 107 -5.95 -0.05 -6.78
CA LYS A 107 -5.90 -0.19 -8.23
C LYS A 107 -6.68 0.93 -8.88
N ILE A 108 -6.05 1.61 -9.82
CA ILE A 108 -6.63 2.79 -10.47
C ILE A 108 -7.30 2.36 -11.77
N HIS A 109 -8.58 2.65 -11.88
CA HIS A 109 -9.36 2.51 -13.08
C HIS A 109 -9.61 3.88 -13.73
N GLU A 110 -10.25 3.91 -14.89
CA GLU A 110 -10.47 5.14 -15.65
C GLU A 110 -11.20 6.24 -14.84
N TYR A 111 -12.18 5.84 -13.99
CA TYR A 111 -13.05 6.77 -13.26
C TYR A 111 -13.13 6.53 -11.76
N TYR A 112 -12.43 5.53 -11.23
CA TYR A 112 -12.47 5.21 -9.80
C TYR A 112 -11.19 4.49 -9.37
N ALA A 113 -11.00 4.41 -8.06
CA ALA A 113 -9.96 3.59 -7.47
C ALA A 113 -10.59 2.49 -6.63
N GLU A 114 -10.08 1.29 -6.76
CA GLU A 114 -10.55 0.10 -6.05
C GLU A 114 -9.51 -0.29 -4.99
N LEU A 115 -9.94 -0.38 -3.73
CA LEU A 115 -9.08 -0.85 -2.65
C LEU A 115 -8.74 -2.33 -2.86
N MET A 116 -7.46 -2.63 -2.98
CA MET A 116 -6.98 -4.00 -3.03
C MET A 116 -7.08 -4.62 -1.63
N THR A 117 -7.64 -5.81 -1.56
CA THR A 117 -7.89 -6.54 -0.31
C THR A 117 -7.35 -7.97 -0.40
N GLY A 118 -7.23 -8.63 0.75
CA GLY A 118 -6.62 -9.95 0.86
C GLY A 118 -5.10 -9.87 1.06
N GLU A 119 -4.49 -11.01 1.40
CA GLU A 119 -3.03 -11.05 1.58
C GLU A 119 -2.28 -10.80 0.25
N PRO A 120 -1.21 -9.96 0.28
CA PRO A 120 -0.62 -9.27 1.43
C PRO A 120 -1.19 -7.86 1.68
N PHE A 121 -2.17 -7.40 0.91
CA PHE A 121 -2.59 -5.99 0.85
C PHE A 121 -3.32 -5.52 2.11
N ASP A 122 -4.00 -6.41 2.85
CA ASP A 122 -4.69 -6.06 4.11
C ASP A 122 -3.72 -5.54 5.19
N TYR A 123 -2.43 -5.94 5.10
CA TYR A 123 -1.39 -5.58 6.08
C TYR A 123 -0.05 -5.28 5.39
N LEU A 124 -0.09 -4.67 4.22
CA LEU A 124 1.13 -4.34 3.49
C LEU A 124 1.90 -3.23 4.21
N GLU A 125 3.01 -3.59 4.83
CA GLU A 125 3.83 -2.65 5.58
C GLU A 125 4.65 -1.73 4.66
N THR A 126 4.95 -0.53 5.14
CA THR A 126 5.75 0.45 4.37
C THR A 126 7.19 0.00 4.16
N SER A 127 7.63 -1.02 4.89
CA SER A 127 8.93 -1.69 4.72
C SER A 127 8.93 -2.73 3.60
N ALA A 128 7.78 -2.98 2.96
CA ALA A 128 7.64 -3.99 1.92
C ALA A 128 8.61 -3.75 0.76
N LYS A 129 9.14 -4.85 0.24
CA LYS A 129 10.00 -4.88 -0.94
C LYS A 129 9.28 -5.62 -2.06
N PHE A 130 9.32 -5.03 -3.24
CA PHE A 130 8.69 -5.57 -4.44
C PHE A 130 9.78 -6.10 -5.38
N ASP A 131 9.77 -7.40 -5.61
CA ASP A 131 10.68 -8.08 -6.55
C ASP A 131 9.90 -8.38 -7.84
N SER A 132 9.95 -7.45 -8.78
CA SER A 132 9.24 -7.55 -10.05
C SER A 132 9.75 -8.69 -10.94
N ILE A 133 11.03 -9.06 -10.81
CA ILE A 133 11.62 -10.15 -11.61
C ILE A 133 11.00 -11.50 -11.20
N ASN A 134 10.89 -11.73 -9.90
CA ASN A 134 10.35 -12.97 -9.35
C ASN A 134 8.87 -12.85 -8.99
N LYS A 135 8.23 -11.70 -9.23
CA LYS A 135 6.84 -11.40 -8.86
C LYS A 135 6.55 -11.72 -7.37
N ARG A 136 7.35 -11.12 -6.47
CA ARG A 136 7.29 -11.37 -5.02
C ARG A 136 7.13 -10.09 -4.24
N ILE A 137 6.35 -10.17 -3.17
CA ILE A 137 6.26 -9.13 -2.14
C ILE A 137 6.88 -9.70 -0.87
N ILE A 138 7.81 -8.96 -0.28
CA ILE A 138 8.47 -9.32 0.97
C ILE A 138 8.13 -8.25 2.00
N THR A 139 7.42 -8.63 3.05
CA THR A 139 7.05 -7.75 4.16
C THR A 139 7.89 -8.06 5.39
N THR A 140 8.18 -7.05 6.21
CA THR A 140 8.94 -7.22 7.44
C THR A 140 8.24 -6.48 8.57
N SER A 141 7.78 -7.21 9.58
CA SER A 141 7.16 -6.65 10.77
C SER A 141 7.98 -6.91 12.02
N THR A 142 7.82 -6.02 13.00
CA THR A 142 8.43 -6.16 14.32
C THR A 142 7.35 -6.43 15.35
N GLY A 143 7.53 -7.50 16.10
CA GLY A 143 6.67 -7.85 17.23
C GLY A 143 7.22 -7.38 18.58
N GLY A 144 6.50 -7.67 19.64
CA GLY A 144 6.96 -7.47 21.01
C GLY A 144 8.26 -8.23 21.29
N GLN A 145 9.08 -7.72 22.23
CA GLN A 145 10.34 -8.34 22.68
C GLN A 145 11.41 -8.48 21.57
N GLY A 146 11.34 -7.63 20.53
CA GLY A 146 12.33 -7.63 19.44
C GLY A 146 12.16 -8.75 18.42
N SER A 147 11.03 -9.42 18.41
CA SER A 147 10.73 -10.42 17.38
C SER A 147 10.60 -9.77 16.01
N ILE A 148 11.13 -10.42 14.97
CA ILE A 148 11.06 -9.99 13.57
C ILE A 148 10.36 -11.09 12.79
N TYR A 149 9.40 -10.68 11.98
CA TYR A 149 8.66 -11.55 11.06
C TYR A 149 8.88 -11.07 9.65
N ILE A 150 9.35 -11.98 8.77
CA ILE A 150 9.55 -11.71 7.36
C ILE A 150 8.68 -12.68 6.58
N TYR A 151 7.74 -12.14 5.81
CA TYR A 151 6.84 -12.92 4.99
C TYR A 151 7.15 -12.69 3.52
N THR A 152 7.21 -13.76 2.75
CA THR A 152 7.40 -13.70 1.30
C THR A 152 6.15 -14.24 0.62
N TYR A 153 5.51 -13.38 -0.14
CA TYR A 153 4.35 -13.70 -0.97
C TYR A 153 4.80 -13.81 -2.43
N GLN A 154 4.27 -14.81 -3.11
CA GLN A 154 4.54 -15.07 -4.53
C GLN A 154 3.25 -14.95 -5.31
N LEU A 155 3.26 -14.16 -6.39
CA LEU A 155 2.14 -14.13 -7.33
C LEU A 155 2.03 -15.49 -8.04
N LYS A 156 0.84 -16.07 -8.00
CA LYS A 156 0.49 -17.35 -8.64
C LYS A 156 -0.67 -17.14 -9.59
N GLU A 157 -0.62 -17.80 -10.70
CA GLU A 157 -1.69 -17.83 -11.70
C GLU A 157 -2.43 -19.16 -11.64
N TYR A 158 -3.75 -19.10 -11.68
CA TYR A 158 -4.64 -20.26 -11.62
C TYR A 158 -5.61 -20.21 -12.76
N GLU A 159 -5.68 -21.29 -13.51
CA GLU A 159 -6.76 -21.47 -14.47
C GLU A 159 -8.06 -21.79 -13.73
N THR A 160 -9.11 -21.12 -14.08
CA THR A 160 -10.43 -21.31 -13.51
C THR A 160 -11.49 -21.17 -14.62
N MET A 161 -12.74 -21.46 -14.30
CA MET A 161 -13.86 -21.32 -15.23
C MET A 161 -14.78 -20.19 -14.73
N TYR A 162 -15.09 -19.23 -15.58
CA TYR A 162 -16.15 -18.28 -15.35
C TYR A 162 -17.33 -18.62 -16.27
N GLY A 163 -18.32 -19.32 -15.72
CA GLY A 163 -19.31 -20.02 -16.56
C GLY A 163 -18.63 -21.08 -17.40
N ASP A 164 -18.81 -21.02 -18.72
CA ASP A 164 -18.20 -21.94 -19.68
C ASP A 164 -16.88 -21.41 -20.29
N ARG A 165 -16.34 -20.31 -19.77
CA ARG A 165 -15.12 -19.70 -20.30
C ARG A 165 -13.94 -19.95 -19.38
N PRO A 166 -12.82 -20.49 -19.91
CA PRO A 166 -11.59 -20.56 -19.15
C PRO A 166 -11.08 -19.13 -18.86
N THR A 167 -10.69 -18.90 -17.64
CA THR A 167 -10.20 -17.61 -17.15
C THR A 167 -8.99 -17.84 -16.26
N THR A 168 -8.00 -17.00 -16.35
CA THR A 168 -6.84 -17.00 -15.44
C THR A 168 -7.07 -15.96 -14.34
N ILE A 169 -6.92 -16.39 -13.10
CA ILE A 169 -6.90 -15.49 -11.95
C ILE A 169 -5.50 -15.48 -11.33
N SER A 170 -5.05 -14.31 -10.91
CA SER A 170 -3.78 -14.14 -10.22
C SER A 170 -4.05 -13.82 -8.76
N LYS A 171 -3.31 -14.46 -7.85
CA LYS A 171 -3.35 -14.13 -6.42
C LYS A 171 -1.98 -14.31 -5.79
N PHE A 172 -1.73 -13.55 -4.74
CA PHE A 172 -0.55 -13.76 -3.91
C PHE A 172 -0.76 -14.92 -2.94
N GLU A 173 0.27 -15.72 -2.77
CA GLU A 173 0.32 -16.77 -1.77
C GLU A 173 1.55 -16.60 -0.88
N LEU A 174 1.36 -16.72 0.42
CA LEU A 174 2.47 -16.81 1.37
C LEU A 174 3.26 -18.10 1.10
N VAL A 175 4.50 -17.97 0.62
CA VAL A 175 5.36 -19.10 0.27
C VAL A 175 6.47 -19.33 1.29
N LYS A 176 6.83 -18.30 2.06
CA LYS A 176 7.88 -18.38 3.08
C LYS A 176 7.57 -17.44 4.24
N ALA A 177 7.85 -17.92 5.47
CA ALA A 177 7.84 -17.09 6.67
C ALA A 177 9.13 -17.33 7.46
N ASP A 178 9.88 -16.26 7.73
CA ASP A 178 11.02 -16.27 8.62
C ASP A 178 10.60 -15.62 9.94
N ILE A 179 10.85 -16.29 11.06
CA ILE A 179 10.56 -15.80 12.40
C ILE A 179 11.87 -15.75 13.18
N ILE A 180 12.24 -14.58 13.63
CA ILE A 180 13.44 -14.33 14.43
C ILE A 180 12.97 -13.81 15.79
N ASP A 181 13.17 -14.58 16.84
CA ASP A 181 12.77 -14.24 18.21
C ASP A 181 13.78 -14.82 19.23
N ASP A 182 13.42 -14.81 20.50
CA ASP A 182 14.25 -15.36 21.60
C ASP A 182 14.53 -16.87 21.48
N LYS A 183 13.74 -17.59 20.68
CA LYS A 183 13.92 -19.02 20.37
C LYS A 183 14.82 -19.26 19.17
N GLY A 184 15.31 -18.19 18.53
CA GLY A 184 16.19 -18.23 17.37
C GLY A 184 15.49 -17.92 16.05
N HIS A 185 16.17 -18.26 14.96
CA HIS A 185 15.65 -18.09 13.61
C HIS A 185 14.99 -19.39 13.13
N ARG A 186 13.73 -19.28 12.73
CA ARG A 186 12.94 -20.40 12.19
C ARG A 186 12.41 -20.02 10.83
N VAL A 187 12.55 -20.91 9.89
CA VAL A 187 12.09 -20.73 8.51
C VAL A 187 10.95 -21.72 8.22
N TYR A 188 9.87 -21.21 7.71
CA TYR A 188 8.73 -22.00 7.29
C TYR A 188 8.56 -21.85 5.78
N LEU A 189 8.46 -22.98 5.08
CA LEU A 189 8.21 -23.01 3.64
C LEU A 189 6.85 -23.60 3.34
N ARG A 190 6.21 -23.09 2.30
CA ARG A 190 4.94 -23.65 1.84
C ARG A 190 5.16 -25.00 1.18
N LYS A 191 4.43 -26.03 1.67
CA LYS A 191 4.33 -27.35 1.09
C LYS A 191 2.84 -27.70 0.93
N GLY A 192 2.35 -27.62 -0.31
CA GLY A 192 0.91 -27.70 -0.58
C GLY A 192 0.15 -26.55 0.08
N ASP A 193 -0.84 -26.86 0.91
CA ASP A 193 -1.69 -25.86 1.56
C ASP A 193 -1.19 -25.40 2.94
N LYS A 194 -0.01 -25.85 3.38
CA LYS A 194 0.53 -25.56 4.71
C LYS A 194 1.92 -24.97 4.65
N LEU A 195 2.26 -24.20 5.68
CA LEU A 195 3.63 -23.81 5.99
C LEU A 195 4.22 -24.87 6.92
N GLU A 196 5.39 -25.41 6.57
CA GLU A 196 6.11 -26.39 7.37
C GLU A 196 7.50 -25.85 7.71
N LEU A 197 7.94 -26.12 8.94
CA LEU A 197 9.29 -25.74 9.39
C LEU A 197 10.33 -26.42 8.47
N GLU A 198 11.28 -25.64 8.03
CA GLU A 198 12.45 -26.12 7.29
C GLU A 198 13.42 -26.74 8.30
N ASP A 199 13.81 -28.01 8.08
CA ASP A 199 14.74 -28.76 8.94
C ASP A 199 16.19 -28.28 8.82
#